data_da14bc894a7dbd3ba9c83da0f330ce3e
#
_entry.id   da14bc894a7dbd3ba9c83da0f330ce3e
#
_cell.length_a   1.000
_cell.length_b   1.000
_cell.length_c   1.000
_cell.angle_alpha   90.00
_cell.angle_beta   90.00
_cell.angle_gamma   90.00
#
_symmetry.space_group_name_H-M   'P 1'
#
loop_
_entity.id
_entity.type
_entity.pdbx_description
1 polymer ?
#
loop_
_entity_poly.entity_id
_entity_poly.type
_entity_poly.pdbx_seq_one_letter_code
_entity_poly.pdbx_strand_id
1 'polypeptide(L)'
;MKFCDLTQFYSPLSGGVKRYVHEKIAYIQSETEHEHVLVVPGPKTECVTSERSRIYFIHSPLISRASHYRALVNLRAIEQILEREKPDLIESGDPYQVAWKAIASGEALRIPVVGFYHSHFPEAYVRSAVKFLGQTAGEAMMDFTRRYVRNLYNSFQATLVPSARLGSVLSEWGVENVRTVNLGVNTTVFSPSPDDTGETRAELELPTARRLLLYVGRLAKEKNTRLLFHAFAKLTENAPDDFHLLVIGDGPERSELEDLQARCPNVTWMRYCTDSSDLARYYRAADLFVHPGTQETFGLVALESQACGTPVVGIRGSYMDRIILHDQESWAEEDTPESLARTIETACSRNLPRLGARASRLAGERLSWPRVFECLFAIYQDVSLNYKKQR
;
A
#
# COMPACT_ATOMS: atom_id res chain seq x y z
N MET A 1 -8.27 0.74 25.68
CA MET A 1 -8.88 -0.36 24.90
C MET A 1 -7.79 -1.30 24.43
N LYS A 2 -8.13 -2.57 24.25
CA LYS A 2 -7.24 -3.57 23.65
C LYS A 2 -7.75 -3.92 22.24
N PHE A 3 -6.93 -3.70 21.22
CA PHE A 3 -7.24 -4.02 19.84
C PHE A 3 -6.54 -5.30 19.41
N CYS A 4 -7.18 -6.10 18.55
CA CYS A 4 -6.57 -7.31 17.99
C CYS A 4 -6.62 -7.29 16.47
N ASP A 5 -5.46 -7.25 15.82
CA ASP A 5 -5.33 -7.36 14.36
C ASP A 5 -5.07 -8.82 13.97
N LEU A 6 -5.87 -9.33 13.05
CA LEU A 6 -5.73 -10.65 12.45
C LEU A 6 -5.41 -10.50 10.97
N THR A 7 -4.24 -10.96 10.52
CA THR A 7 -3.89 -10.95 9.10
C THR A 7 -2.96 -12.09 8.71
N GLN A 8 -3.26 -12.75 7.58
CA GLN A 8 -2.35 -13.68 6.93
C GLN A 8 -1.40 -13.00 5.93
N PHE A 9 -1.68 -11.77 5.53
CA PHE A 9 -0.83 -10.98 4.63
C PHE A 9 0.38 -10.37 5.35
N TYR A 10 1.09 -11.21 6.07
CA TYR A 10 2.28 -10.84 6.82
C TYR A 10 3.48 -11.68 6.34
N SER A 11 4.50 -11.00 5.85
CA SER A 11 5.73 -11.61 5.36
C SER A 11 6.92 -10.70 5.67
N PRO A 12 8.13 -11.23 5.88
CA PRO A 12 9.33 -10.40 6.00
C PRO A 12 9.52 -9.42 4.84
N LEU A 13 9.09 -9.82 3.63
CA LEU A 13 9.19 -9.05 2.38
C LEU A 13 7.90 -8.31 2.02
N SER A 14 6.83 -8.38 2.83
CA SER A 14 5.57 -7.71 2.51
C SER A 14 5.64 -6.21 2.82
N GLY A 15 5.01 -5.40 1.94
CA GLY A 15 5.03 -3.95 2.02
C GLY A 15 3.91 -3.38 2.91
N GLY A 16 2.79 -3.00 2.30
CA GLY A 16 1.76 -2.14 2.89
C GLY A 16 1.12 -2.64 4.18
N VAL A 17 0.64 -3.88 4.23
CA VAL A 17 -0.07 -4.42 5.41
C VAL A 17 0.87 -4.55 6.60
N LYS A 18 2.08 -5.09 6.39
CA LYS A 18 3.08 -5.19 7.46
C LYS A 18 3.45 -3.82 8.01
N ARG A 19 3.68 -2.84 7.12
CA ARG A 19 4.00 -1.46 7.53
C ARG A 19 2.86 -0.87 8.35
N TYR A 20 1.62 -0.97 7.87
CA TYR A 20 0.45 -0.48 8.59
C TYR A 20 0.35 -1.02 10.01
N VAL A 21 0.46 -2.34 10.21
CA VAL A 21 0.33 -2.92 11.56
C VAL A 21 1.51 -2.56 12.47
N HIS A 22 2.74 -2.45 11.94
CA HIS A 22 3.90 -2.04 12.74
C HIS A 22 3.84 -0.56 13.13
N GLU A 23 3.42 0.33 12.22
CA GLU A 23 3.22 1.75 12.54
C GLU A 23 2.07 1.93 13.56
N LYS A 24 1.00 1.11 13.47
CA LYS A 24 -0.06 1.08 14.48
C LYS A 24 0.47 0.66 15.86
N ILE A 25 1.30 -0.37 15.92
CA ILE A 25 1.94 -0.82 17.18
C ILE A 25 2.83 0.31 17.73
N ALA A 26 3.67 0.92 16.90
CA ALA A 26 4.54 2.01 17.32
C ALA A 26 3.74 3.19 17.87
N TYR A 27 2.68 3.61 17.17
CA TYR A 27 1.81 4.68 17.62
C TYR A 27 1.09 4.34 18.94
N ILE A 28 0.59 3.12 19.10
CA ILE A 28 -0.05 2.67 20.37
C ILE A 28 0.96 2.74 21.52
N GLN A 29 2.19 2.34 21.29
CA GLN A 29 3.23 2.34 22.31
C GLN A 29 3.68 3.74 22.73
N SER A 30 3.79 4.68 21.79
CA SER A 30 4.29 6.04 22.06
C SER A 30 3.22 7.04 22.45
N GLU A 31 2.03 6.96 21.87
CA GLU A 31 1.04 8.04 21.91
C GLU A 31 -0.25 7.68 22.67
N THR A 32 -0.43 6.43 23.13
CA THR A 32 -1.71 6.00 23.73
C THR A 32 -1.52 5.11 24.94
N GLU A 33 -2.61 4.95 25.72
CA GLU A 33 -2.73 3.95 26.79
C GLU A 33 -3.42 2.66 26.31
N HIS A 34 -3.53 2.44 25.00
CA HIS A 34 -4.15 1.24 24.44
C HIS A 34 -3.19 0.04 24.46
N GLU A 35 -3.75 -1.16 24.40
CA GLU A 35 -3.00 -2.40 24.19
C GLU A 35 -3.29 -2.94 22.79
N HIS A 36 -2.31 -3.63 22.22
CA HIS A 36 -2.42 -4.22 20.89
C HIS A 36 -2.02 -5.69 20.89
N VAL A 37 -2.81 -6.50 20.19
CA VAL A 37 -2.51 -7.91 19.90
C VAL A 37 -2.46 -8.07 18.39
N LEU A 38 -1.38 -8.64 17.88
CA LEU A 38 -1.25 -8.99 16.47
C LEU A 38 -1.17 -10.51 16.33
N VAL A 39 -2.01 -11.09 15.48
CA VAL A 39 -1.97 -12.53 15.18
C VAL A 39 -1.66 -12.73 13.70
N VAL A 40 -0.52 -13.36 13.42
CA VAL A 40 0.03 -13.54 12.08
C VAL A 40 0.58 -14.95 11.86
N PRO A 41 0.70 -15.40 10.59
CA PRO A 41 1.38 -16.66 10.30
C PRO A 41 2.89 -16.54 10.54
N GLY A 42 3.50 -17.62 11.02
CA GLY A 42 4.94 -17.71 11.25
C GLY A 42 5.55 -19.06 10.90
N PRO A 43 6.88 -19.17 10.89
CA PRO A 43 7.58 -20.45 10.70
C PRO A 43 7.46 -21.37 11.91
N LYS A 44 7.21 -20.82 13.10
CA LYS A 44 6.99 -21.52 14.36
C LYS A 44 5.90 -20.80 15.16
N THR A 45 5.33 -21.51 16.15
CA THR A 45 4.40 -20.87 17.08
C THR A 45 5.19 -20.24 18.22
N GLU A 46 5.07 -18.92 18.34
CA GLU A 46 5.72 -18.13 19.38
C GLU A 46 4.92 -16.86 19.68
N CYS A 47 5.19 -16.24 20.81
CA CYS A 47 4.65 -14.94 21.18
C CYS A 47 5.79 -13.99 21.55
N VAL A 48 5.84 -12.86 20.90
CA VAL A 48 6.76 -11.76 21.23
C VAL A 48 5.96 -10.70 21.98
N THR A 49 6.41 -10.35 23.17
CA THR A 49 5.72 -9.40 24.05
C THR A 49 6.57 -8.15 24.23
N SER A 50 5.95 -6.99 24.12
CA SER A 50 6.47 -5.70 24.51
C SER A 50 5.53 -5.06 25.54
N GLU A 51 5.79 -3.85 25.97
CA GLU A 51 5.07 -3.18 27.07
C GLU A 51 3.54 -3.16 26.83
N ARG A 52 3.07 -2.77 25.64
CA ARG A 52 1.66 -2.64 25.30
C ARG A 52 1.24 -3.47 24.08
N SER A 53 2.09 -4.37 23.61
CA SER A 53 1.78 -5.17 22.42
C SER A 53 2.26 -6.61 22.56
N ARG A 54 1.45 -7.53 22.00
CA ARG A 54 1.78 -8.95 21.87
C ARG A 54 1.62 -9.37 20.42
N ILE A 55 2.66 -9.99 19.87
CA ILE A 55 2.64 -10.52 18.50
C ILE A 55 2.66 -12.05 18.60
N TYR A 56 1.56 -12.67 18.21
CA TYR A 56 1.42 -14.11 18.12
C TYR A 56 1.75 -14.60 16.71
N PHE A 57 2.81 -15.33 16.56
CA PHE A 57 3.11 -16.10 15.36
C PHE A 57 2.49 -17.47 15.49
N ILE A 58 1.68 -17.89 14.50
CA ILE A 58 1.10 -19.23 14.45
C ILE A 58 1.83 -20.01 13.36
N HIS A 59 2.39 -21.17 13.70
CA HIS A 59 3.03 -22.04 12.72
C HIS A 59 2.11 -22.30 11.53
N SER A 60 2.60 -21.97 10.33
CA SER A 60 1.82 -21.95 9.10
C SER A 60 2.66 -22.40 7.91
N PRO A 61 2.10 -23.24 7.02
CA PRO A 61 2.81 -23.70 5.83
C PRO A 61 3.10 -22.55 4.87
N LEU A 62 4.25 -22.67 4.18
CA LEU A 62 4.68 -21.70 3.17
C LEU A 62 3.85 -21.88 1.89
N ILE A 63 3.22 -20.81 1.38
CA ILE A 63 2.48 -20.79 0.12
C ILE A 63 3.40 -20.41 -1.05
N SER A 64 4.24 -19.41 -0.83
CA SER A 64 5.09 -18.84 -1.87
C SER A 64 6.52 -18.66 -1.35
N ARG A 65 7.47 -19.28 -2.04
CA ARG A 65 8.91 -19.11 -1.74
C ARG A 65 9.41 -17.72 -2.13
N ALA A 66 8.86 -17.15 -3.19
CA ALA A 66 9.29 -15.85 -3.70
C ALA A 66 8.84 -14.68 -2.81
N SER A 67 7.62 -14.73 -2.26
CA SER A 67 7.04 -13.69 -1.41
C SER A 67 7.05 -14.03 0.08
N HIS A 68 7.47 -15.24 0.46
CA HIS A 68 7.48 -15.75 1.84
C HIS A 68 6.11 -15.71 2.54
N TYR A 69 5.00 -15.68 1.79
CA TYR A 69 3.67 -15.78 2.37
C TYR A 69 3.37 -17.18 2.90
N ARG A 70 2.64 -17.23 4.01
CA ARG A 70 2.21 -18.45 4.69
C ARG A 70 0.70 -18.49 4.83
N ALA A 71 0.10 -19.69 4.78
CA ALA A 71 -1.33 -19.87 5.00
C ALA A 71 -1.63 -20.07 6.48
N LEU A 72 -2.41 -19.18 7.07
CA LEU A 72 -2.85 -19.31 8.46
C LEU A 72 -4.03 -20.30 8.56
N VAL A 73 -3.71 -21.60 8.59
CA VAL A 73 -4.71 -22.68 8.55
C VAL A 73 -5.17 -23.13 9.94
N ASN A 74 -4.40 -22.86 10.99
CA ASN A 74 -4.77 -23.22 12.36
C ASN A 74 -5.73 -22.19 12.97
N LEU A 75 -7.00 -22.24 12.55
CA LEU A 75 -8.04 -21.31 13.00
C LEU A 75 -8.40 -21.51 14.50
N ARG A 76 -8.15 -22.70 15.05
CA ARG A 76 -8.38 -22.96 16.49
C ARG A 76 -7.40 -22.17 17.36
N ALA A 77 -6.16 -22.00 16.91
CA ALA A 77 -5.19 -21.17 17.63
C ALA A 77 -5.63 -19.70 17.70
N ILE A 78 -6.27 -19.16 16.64
CA ILE A 78 -6.85 -17.81 16.65
C ILE A 78 -7.89 -17.69 17.77
N GLU A 79 -8.83 -18.64 17.85
CA GLU A 79 -9.87 -18.65 18.88
C GLU A 79 -9.30 -18.66 20.30
N GLN A 80 -8.33 -19.55 20.54
CA GLN A 80 -7.66 -19.64 21.85
C GLN A 80 -6.94 -18.35 22.25
N ILE A 81 -6.33 -17.66 21.26
CA ILE A 81 -5.69 -16.37 21.51
C ILE A 81 -6.75 -15.32 21.85
N LEU A 82 -7.84 -15.24 21.08
CA LEU A 82 -8.93 -14.28 21.34
C LEU A 82 -9.62 -14.52 22.71
N GLU A 83 -9.84 -15.76 23.09
CA GLU A 83 -10.37 -16.14 24.42
C GLU A 83 -9.43 -15.72 25.55
N ARG A 84 -8.11 -15.85 25.35
CA ARG A 84 -7.09 -15.45 26.32
C ARG A 84 -6.97 -13.95 26.45
N GLU A 85 -6.86 -13.26 25.30
CA GLU A 85 -6.56 -11.83 25.25
C GLU A 85 -7.79 -10.95 25.49
N LYS A 86 -8.98 -11.43 25.15
CA LYS A 86 -10.27 -10.72 25.31
C LYS A 86 -10.19 -9.27 24.82
N PRO A 87 -9.86 -9.04 23.53
CA PRO A 87 -9.76 -7.68 23.03
C PRO A 87 -11.12 -6.98 23.05
N ASP A 88 -11.11 -5.65 23.10
CA ASP A 88 -12.31 -4.82 23.00
C ASP A 88 -12.83 -4.71 21.55
N LEU A 89 -11.97 -4.95 20.56
CA LEU A 89 -12.28 -4.93 19.14
C LEU A 89 -11.30 -5.80 18.35
N ILE A 90 -11.79 -6.47 17.32
CA ILE A 90 -11.00 -7.25 16.37
C ILE A 90 -11.00 -6.55 15.01
N GLU A 91 -9.82 -6.35 14.39
CA GLU A 91 -9.68 -5.98 13.00
C GLU A 91 -9.21 -7.18 12.18
N SER A 92 -9.93 -7.50 11.10
CA SER A 92 -9.52 -8.51 10.12
C SER A 92 -8.96 -7.82 8.87
N GLY A 93 -7.69 -8.06 8.58
CA GLY A 93 -6.97 -7.45 7.45
C GLY A 93 -6.99 -8.27 6.16
N ASP A 94 -7.77 -9.34 6.08
CA ASP A 94 -7.84 -10.18 4.89
C ASP A 94 -9.26 -10.70 4.60
N PRO A 95 -9.55 -11.06 3.31
CA PRO A 95 -10.90 -11.44 2.89
C PRO A 95 -11.16 -12.95 2.88
N TYR A 96 -10.36 -13.75 3.60
CA TYR A 96 -10.43 -15.21 3.49
C TYR A 96 -10.93 -15.86 4.79
N GLN A 97 -10.50 -17.09 5.03
CA GLN A 97 -10.90 -17.92 6.18
C GLN A 97 -10.66 -17.24 7.54
N VAL A 98 -9.61 -16.41 7.65
CA VAL A 98 -9.31 -15.67 8.89
C VAL A 98 -10.40 -14.66 9.19
N ALA A 99 -10.94 -14.00 8.16
CA ALA A 99 -12.07 -13.07 8.31
C ALA A 99 -13.33 -13.74 8.86
N TRP A 100 -13.73 -14.87 8.28
CA TRP A 100 -14.86 -15.65 8.78
C TRP A 100 -14.63 -16.17 10.19
N LYS A 101 -13.40 -16.58 10.51
CA LYS A 101 -13.06 -16.97 11.89
C LYS A 101 -13.10 -15.80 12.86
N ALA A 102 -12.66 -14.62 12.45
CA ALA A 102 -12.76 -13.40 13.24
C ALA A 102 -14.24 -13.08 13.57
N ILE A 103 -15.11 -13.11 12.56
CA ILE A 103 -16.56 -12.87 12.71
C ILE A 103 -17.17 -13.88 13.68
N ALA A 104 -16.98 -15.18 13.45
CA ALA A 104 -17.53 -16.23 14.30
C ALA A 104 -17.01 -16.15 15.75
N SER A 105 -15.72 -15.87 15.95
CA SER A 105 -15.14 -15.69 17.29
C SER A 105 -15.65 -14.42 17.96
N GLY A 106 -15.78 -13.31 17.20
CA GLY A 106 -16.35 -12.07 17.71
C GLY A 106 -17.80 -12.23 18.17
N GLU A 107 -18.60 -12.96 17.42
CA GLU A 107 -19.99 -13.31 17.83
C GLU A 107 -20.02 -14.11 19.13
N ALA A 108 -19.24 -15.19 19.22
CA ALA A 108 -19.17 -16.08 20.36
C ALA A 108 -18.66 -15.36 21.63
N LEU A 109 -17.65 -14.51 21.49
CA LEU A 109 -17.02 -13.77 22.58
C LEU A 109 -17.67 -12.41 22.86
N ARG A 110 -18.67 -11.99 22.06
CA ARG A 110 -19.34 -10.70 22.11
C ARG A 110 -18.37 -9.51 21.92
N ILE A 111 -17.46 -9.64 20.97
CA ILE A 111 -16.47 -8.63 20.60
C ILE A 111 -16.81 -8.10 19.21
N PRO A 112 -16.88 -6.76 18.99
CA PRO A 112 -17.11 -6.20 17.67
C PRO A 112 -15.95 -6.49 16.74
N VAL A 113 -16.25 -6.77 15.44
CA VAL A 113 -15.26 -7.09 14.43
C VAL A 113 -15.37 -6.11 13.27
N VAL A 114 -14.27 -5.48 12.87
CA VAL A 114 -14.17 -4.64 11.68
C VAL A 114 -13.32 -5.33 10.63
N GLY A 115 -13.64 -5.10 9.35
CA GLY A 115 -12.84 -5.61 8.23
C GLY A 115 -12.08 -4.49 7.56
N PHE A 116 -10.77 -4.66 7.31
CA PHE A 116 -9.99 -3.72 6.51
C PHE A 116 -9.76 -4.29 5.11
N TYR A 117 -10.24 -3.58 4.09
CA TYR A 117 -10.09 -3.96 2.68
C TYR A 117 -8.76 -3.42 2.12
N HIS A 118 -7.65 -4.06 2.46
CA HIS A 118 -6.30 -3.61 2.10
C HIS A 118 -5.94 -3.77 0.62
N SER A 119 -6.56 -4.71 -0.08
CA SER A 119 -6.23 -5.00 -1.48
C SER A 119 -7.45 -5.33 -2.31
N HIS A 120 -7.48 -4.81 -3.55
CA HIS A 120 -8.55 -5.07 -4.49
C HIS A 120 -8.31 -6.38 -5.27
N PHE A 121 -8.55 -7.51 -4.59
CA PHE A 121 -8.28 -8.85 -5.09
C PHE A 121 -9.20 -9.37 -6.21
N PRO A 122 -10.46 -8.89 -6.39
CA PRO A 122 -11.38 -9.45 -7.38
C PRO A 122 -10.85 -9.41 -8.81
N GLU A 123 -10.22 -8.31 -9.20
CA GLU A 123 -9.67 -8.16 -10.55
C GLU A 123 -8.57 -9.18 -10.89
N ALA A 124 -7.77 -9.59 -9.90
CA ALA A 124 -6.73 -10.60 -10.10
C ALA A 124 -7.33 -11.97 -10.41
N TYR A 125 -8.42 -12.36 -9.72
CA TYR A 125 -9.13 -13.62 -9.97
C TYR A 125 -9.86 -13.61 -11.32
N VAL A 126 -10.55 -12.52 -11.64
CA VAL A 126 -11.28 -12.37 -12.91
C VAL A 126 -10.33 -12.45 -14.09
N ARG A 127 -9.19 -11.75 -14.05
CA ARG A 127 -8.19 -11.82 -15.13
C ARG A 127 -7.67 -13.25 -15.34
N SER A 128 -7.45 -13.98 -14.27
CA SER A 128 -7.06 -15.38 -14.37
C SER A 128 -8.16 -16.22 -15.00
N ALA A 129 -9.41 -16.04 -14.59
CA ALA A 129 -10.54 -16.76 -15.17
C ALA A 129 -10.73 -16.44 -16.65
N VAL A 130 -10.68 -15.18 -17.06
CA VAL A 130 -10.77 -14.77 -18.47
C VAL A 130 -9.67 -15.40 -19.32
N LYS A 131 -8.43 -15.41 -18.80
CA LYS A 131 -7.30 -15.96 -19.52
C LYS A 131 -7.42 -17.46 -19.79
N PHE A 132 -8.00 -18.23 -18.86
CA PHE A 132 -8.05 -19.69 -18.95
C PHE A 132 -9.40 -20.22 -19.46
N LEU A 133 -10.52 -19.52 -19.22
CA LEU A 133 -11.87 -20.01 -19.42
C LEU A 133 -12.74 -19.11 -20.32
N GLY A 134 -12.22 -17.97 -20.77
CA GLY A 134 -12.92 -17.03 -21.65
C GLY A 134 -13.75 -15.96 -20.93
N GLN A 135 -14.34 -15.05 -21.70
CA GLN A 135 -14.97 -13.82 -21.19
C GLN A 135 -16.23 -14.09 -20.34
N THR A 136 -17.09 -15.01 -20.75
CA THR A 136 -18.32 -15.37 -20.00
C THR A 136 -17.99 -15.94 -18.62
N ALA A 137 -16.94 -16.76 -18.52
CA ALA A 137 -16.46 -17.27 -17.23
C ALA A 137 -15.87 -16.14 -16.36
N GLY A 138 -15.24 -15.15 -16.97
CA GLY A 138 -14.76 -13.95 -16.28
C GLY A 138 -15.90 -13.14 -15.67
N GLU A 139 -16.99 -12.92 -16.38
CA GLU A 139 -18.17 -12.21 -15.89
C GLU A 139 -18.84 -12.95 -14.73
N ALA A 140 -19.04 -14.27 -14.88
CA ALA A 140 -19.59 -15.10 -13.81
C ALA A 140 -18.69 -15.10 -12.56
N MET A 141 -17.36 -15.14 -12.74
CA MET A 141 -16.40 -15.03 -11.64
C MET A 141 -16.47 -13.66 -10.96
N MET A 142 -16.63 -12.57 -11.71
CA MET A 142 -16.80 -11.23 -11.15
C MET A 142 -18.06 -11.14 -10.31
N ASP A 143 -19.19 -11.64 -10.80
CA ASP A 143 -20.46 -11.63 -10.06
C ASP A 143 -20.39 -12.49 -8.80
N PHE A 144 -19.77 -13.66 -8.87
CA PHE A 144 -19.51 -14.49 -7.70
C PHE A 144 -18.65 -13.73 -6.66
N THR A 145 -17.58 -13.11 -7.13
CA THR A 145 -16.65 -12.39 -6.25
C THR A 145 -17.30 -11.16 -5.62
N ARG A 146 -18.13 -10.40 -6.37
CA ARG A 146 -18.92 -9.27 -5.84
C ARG A 146 -19.89 -9.72 -4.75
N ARG A 147 -20.61 -10.83 -4.97
CA ARG A 147 -21.50 -11.40 -3.95
C ARG A 147 -20.75 -11.84 -2.72
N TYR A 148 -19.59 -12.48 -2.90
CA TYR A 148 -18.74 -12.90 -1.81
C TYR A 148 -18.25 -11.69 -0.99
N VAL A 149 -17.71 -10.66 -1.65
CA VAL A 149 -17.25 -9.42 -1.01
C VAL A 149 -18.39 -8.76 -0.23
N ARG A 150 -19.55 -8.57 -0.87
CA ARG A 150 -20.73 -8.00 -0.22
C ARG A 150 -21.12 -8.78 1.03
N ASN A 151 -21.23 -10.10 0.94
CA ASN A 151 -21.65 -10.94 2.06
C ASN A 151 -20.64 -10.90 3.20
N LEU A 152 -19.34 -11.03 2.90
CA LEU A 152 -18.30 -10.99 3.91
C LEU A 152 -18.24 -9.61 4.61
N TYR A 153 -18.16 -8.54 3.81
CA TYR A 153 -17.91 -7.21 4.38
C TYR A 153 -19.15 -6.61 5.06
N ASN A 154 -20.37 -7.01 4.68
CA ASN A 154 -21.57 -6.67 5.45
C ASN A 154 -21.72 -7.49 6.75
N SER A 155 -20.94 -8.55 6.95
CA SER A 155 -20.90 -9.28 8.23
C SER A 155 -20.01 -8.61 9.29
N PHE A 156 -19.22 -7.61 8.93
CA PHE A 156 -18.47 -6.78 9.89
C PHE A 156 -19.32 -5.64 10.41
N GLN A 157 -19.00 -5.11 11.60
CA GLN A 157 -19.65 -3.91 12.14
C GLN A 157 -19.27 -2.64 11.35
N ALA A 158 -18.07 -2.63 10.75
CA ALA A 158 -17.64 -1.61 9.80
C ALA A 158 -16.63 -2.19 8.81
N THR A 159 -16.66 -1.70 7.57
CA THR A 159 -15.70 -2.03 6.52
C THR A 159 -14.80 -0.83 6.27
N LEU A 160 -13.53 -0.96 6.63
CA LEU A 160 -12.51 0.08 6.46
C LEU A 160 -11.91 -0.02 5.06
N VAL A 161 -11.79 1.11 4.38
CA VAL A 161 -11.20 1.20 3.04
C VAL A 161 -10.15 2.31 2.97
N PRO A 162 -9.01 2.10 2.24
CA PRO A 162 -7.93 3.07 2.22
C PRO A 162 -8.19 4.31 1.36
N SER A 163 -9.24 4.31 0.55
CA SER A 163 -9.60 5.48 -0.28
C SER A 163 -11.11 5.59 -0.49
N ALA A 164 -11.60 6.82 -0.69
CA ALA A 164 -13.02 7.06 -0.99
C ALA A 164 -13.45 6.43 -2.31
N ARG A 165 -12.56 6.39 -3.32
CA ARG A 165 -12.83 5.74 -4.60
C ARG A 165 -13.10 4.25 -4.42
N LEU A 166 -12.25 3.56 -3.65
CA LEU A 166 -12.46 2.15 -3.34
C LEU A 166 -13.73 1.94 -2.51
N GLY A 167 -14.03 2.87 -1.59
CA GLY A 167 -15.28 2.88 -0.84
C GLY A 167 -16.50 2.95 -1.75
N SER A 168 -16.50 3.85 -2.75
CA SER A 168 -17.58 3.95 -3.74
C SER A 168 -17.77 2.64 -4.52
N VAL A 169 -16.67 2.00 -4.95
CA VAL A 169 -16.72 0.69 -5.65
C VAL A 169 -17.36 -0.38 -4.76
N LEU A 170 -17.00 -0.47 -3.49
CA LEU A 170 -17.60 -1.43 -2.57
C LEU A 170 -19.09 -1.12 -2.31
N SER A 171 -19.45 0.16 -2.18
CA SER A 171 -20.86 0.56 -2.03
C SER A 171 -21.69 0.24 -3.26
N GLU A 172 -21.17 0.41 -4.48
CA GLU A 172 -21.78 -0.03 -5.72
C GLU A 172 -22.01 -1.57 -5.77
N TRP A 173 -21.15 -2.33 -5.09
CA TRP A 173 -21.31 -3.78 -4.93
C TRP A 173 -22.28 -4.18 -3.82
N GLY A 174 -22.83 -3.19 -3.08
CA GLY A 174 -23.81 -3.39 -2.02
C GLY A 174 -23.19 -3.60 -0.64
N VAL A 175 -21.98 -3.10 -0.40
CA VAL A 175 -21.41 -3.01 0.96
C VAL A 175 -21.91 -1.73 1.62
N GLU A 176 -22.62 -1.84 2.75
CA GLU A 176 -23.40 -0.73 3.35
C GLU A 176 -22.66 -0.01 4.49
N ASN A 177 -21.72 -0.68 5.15
CA ASN A 177 -21.03 -0.25 6.37
C ASN A 177 -19.62 0.34 6.10
N VAL A 178 -19.39 0.91 4.93
CA VAL A 178 -18.08 1.41 4.49
C VAL A 178 -17.67 2.66 5.29
N ARG A 179 -16.41 2.68 5.75
CA ARG A 179 -15.74 3.82 6.39
C ARG A 179 -14.36 4.02 5.74
N THR A 180 -14.08 5.23 5.29
CA THR A 180 -12.77 5.55 4.71
C THR A 180 -11.75 5.83 5.80
N VAL A 181 -10.64 5.09 5.78
CA VAL A 181 -9.46 5.28 6.62
C VAL A 181 -8.25 5.24 5.72
N ASN A 182 -7.62 6.37 5.45
CA ASN A 182 -6.42 6.42 4.62
C ASN A 182 -5.28 5.61 5.27
N LEU A 183 -4.27 5.26 4.48
CA LEU A 183 -2.98 4.84 5.02
C LEU A 183 -2.09 6.09 5.21
N GLY A 184 -1.07 5.96 6.03
CA GLY A 184 -0.23 7.08 6.42
C GLY A 184 1.21 6.97 5.93
N VAL A 185 1.99 7.98 6.26
CA VAL A 185 3.44 8.04 6.07
C VAL A 185 4.12 8.41 7.39
N ASN A 186 5.30 7.84 7.60
CA ASN A 186 6.15 8.18 8.73
C ASN A 186 6.94 9.47 8.40
N THR A 187 6.46 10.61 8.89
CA THR A 187 7.03 11.92 8.61
C THR A 187 8.33 12.22 9.36
N THR A 188 8.73 11.37 10.29
CA THR A 188 10.06 11.49 10.93
C THR A 188 11.17 10.92 10.05
N VAL A 189 10.84 9.93 9.21
CA VAL A 189 11.75 9.30 8.26
C VAL A 189 11.62 9.97 6.87
N PHE A 190 10.39 10.05 6.37
CA PHE A 190 10.07 10.63 5.07
C PHE A 190 9.70 12.10 5.25
N SER A 191 10.70 12.95 5.16
CA SER A 191 10.58 14.41 5.26
C SER A 191 11.59 15.09 4.34
N PRO A 192 11.36 16.35 3.94
CA PRO A 192 12.35 17.10 3.19
C PRO A 192 13.65 17.29 4.00
N SER A 193 14.78 17.14 3.35
CA SER A 193 16.09 17.50 3.88
C SER A 193 16.92 18.08 2.74
N PRO A 194 17.40 19.32 2.81
CA PRO A 194 18.17 19.92 1.73
C PRO A 194 19.58 19.34 1.62
N ASP A 195 20.09 18.75 2.70
CA ASP A 195 21.52 18.40 2.80
C ASP A 195 21.89 17.08 2.07
N ASP A 196 20.91 16.17 1.87
CA ASP A 196 21.17 14.82 1.37
C ASP A 196 21.18 14.69 -0.18
N THR A 197 20.60 15.65 -0.90
CA THR A 197 20.32 15.48 -2.35
C THR A 197 21.59 15.36 -3.19
N GLY A 198 22.55 16.25 -2.95
CA GLY A 198 23.83 16.27 -3.68
C GLY A 198 24.72 15.07 -3.34
N GLU A 199 24.81 14.73 -2.07
CA GLU A 199 25.59 13.60 -1.59
C GLU A 199 25.03 12.26 -2.13
N THR A 200 23.72 12.07 -2.07
CA THR A 200 23.07 10.84 -2.57
C THR A 200 23.26 10.67 -4.08
N ARG A 201 23.16 11.76 -4.86
CA ARG A 201 23.45 11.69 -6.30
C ARG A 201 24.91 11.36 -6.59
N ALA A 202 25.85 11.91 -5.82
CA ALA A 202 27.27 11.61 -5.96
C ALA A 202 27.59 10.15 -5.58
N GLU A 203 27.06 9.65 -4.47
CA GLU A 203 27.23 8.25 -4.04
C GLU A 203 26.72 7.23 -5.07
N LEU A 204 25.61 7.55 -5.75
CA LEU A 204 25.01 6.71 -6.77
C LEU A 204 25.53 6.98 -8.18
N GLU A 205 26.54 7.86 -8.31
CA GLU A 205 27.11 8.28 -9.60
C GLU A 205 26.04 8.81 -10.58
N LEU A 206 24.98 9.47 -10.03
CA LEU A 206 23.87 9.98 -10.84
C LEU A 206 24.18 11.36 -11.41
N PRO A 207 23.78 11.64 -12.66
CA PRO A 207 24.07 12.91 -13.31
C PRO A 207 23.31 14.07 -12.62
N THR A 208 24.04 15.15 -12.32
CA THR A 208 23.48 16.36 -11.70
C THR A 208 22.79 17.29 -12.70
N ALA A 209 23.18 17.23 -13.98
CA ALA A 209 22.65 18.06 -15.04
C ALA A 209 21.30 17.57 -15.61
N ARG A 210 20.92 16.31 -15.32
CA ARG A 210 19.71 15.68 -15.83
C ARG A 210 18.59 15.68 -14.78
N ARG A 211 17.34 15.67 -15.25
CA ARG A 211 16.17 15.42 -14.39
C ARG A 211 16.15 13.97 -13.95
N LEU A 212 16.24 13.73 -12.64
CA LEU A 212 16.21 12.40 -12.06
C LEU A 212 14.76 11.97 -11.83
N LEU A 213 14.29 11.02 -12.65
CA LEU A 213 13.03 10.33 -12.47
C LEU A 213 13.24 9.12 -11.56
N LEU A 214 12.35 8.88 -10.63
CA LEU A 214 12.43 7.74 -9.69
C LEU A 214 11.20 6.85 -9.80
N TYR A 215 11.43 5.55 -9.83
CA TYR A 215 10.44 4.50 -9.60
C TYR A 215 10.87 3.61 -8.44
N VAL A 216 9.96 3.33 -7.53
CA VAL A 216 10.16 2.38 -6.43
C VAL A 216 9.01 1.39 -6.41
N GLY A 217 9.32 0.09 -6.53
CA GLY A 217 8.30 -0.95 -6.46
C GLY A 217 8.68 -2.25 -7.13
N ARG A 218 7.81 -3.25 -7.00
CA ARG A 218 8.00 -4.55 -7.66
C ARG A 218 7.89 -4.39 -9.18
N LEU A 219 8.83 -5.01 -9.92
CA LEU A 219 8.79 -5.02 -11.39
C LEU A 219 7.78 -6.08 -11.85
N ALA A 220 6.53 -5.68 -12.03
CA ALA A 220 5.45 -6.61 -12.29
C ALA A 220 4.30 -5.95 -13.07
N LYS A 221 3.54 -6.76 -13.79
CA LYS A 221 2.45 -6.33 -14.65
C LYS A 221 1.41 -5.46 -13.92
N GLU A 222 1.07 -5.80 -12.68
CA GLU A 222 0.12 -5.02 -11.88
C GLU A 222 0.65 -3.65 -11.44
N LYS A 223 1.97 -3.45 -11.53
CA LYS A 223 2.64 -2.16 -11.31
C LYS A 223 2.86 -1.37 -12.60
N ASN A 224 2.50 -1.97 -13.75
CA ASN A 224 2.57 -1.34 -15.06
C ASN A 224 3.98 -0.85 -15.44
N THR A 225 5.02 -1.59 -15.03
CA THR A 225 6.43 -1.19 -15.22
C THR A 225 6.85 -1.15 -16.69
N ARG A 226 6.29 -2.02 -17.54
CA ARG A 226 6.54 -1.97 -19.00
C ARG A 226 6.13 -0.62 -19.60
N LEU A 227 4.99 -0.08 -19.17
CA LEU A 227 4.54 1.22 -19.67
C LEU A 227 5.52 2.33 -19.30
N LEU A 228 6.04 2.32 -18.05
CA LEU A 228 7.09 3.26 -17.63
C LEU A 228 8.33 3.15 -18.50
N PHE A 229 8.78 1.92 -18.76
CA PHE A 229 9.99 1.69 -19.56
C PHE A 229 9.83 2.17 -21.01
N HIS A 230 8.67 1.94 -21.62
CA HIS A 230 8.36 2.47 -22.94
C HIS A 230 8.20 3.99 -22.93
N ALA A 231 7.58 4.58 -21.91
CA ALA A 231 7.48 6.03 -21.77
C ALA A 231 8.87 6.67 -21.64
N PHE A 232 9.76 6.07 -20.84
CA PHE A 232 11.12 6.56 -20.67
C PHE A 232 11.94 6.45 -21.97
N ALA A 233 11.83 5.35 -22.71
CA ALA A 233 12.48 5.22 -24.03
C ALA A 233 12.06 6.35 -24.98
N LYS A 234 10.74 6.70 -25.01
CA LYS A 234 10.25 7.83 -25.83
C LYS A 234 10.80 9.19 -25.37
N LEU A 235 10.91 9.42 -24.06
CA LEU A 235 11.53 10.63 -23.53
C LEU A 235 12.97 10.79 -24.01
N THR A 236 13.75 9.71 -23.98
CA THR A 236 15.16 9.72 -24.38
C THR A 236 15.37 9.77 -25.88
N GLU A 237 14.41 9.31 -26.71
CA GLU A 237 14.44 9.50 -28.16
C GLU A 237 14.37 10.99 -28.55
N ASN A 238 13.55 11.77 -27.82
CA ASN A 238 13.34 13.20 -28.10
C ASN A 238 14.38 14.09 -27.41
N ALA A 239 14.82 13.72 -26.20
CA ALA A 239 15.71 14.49 -25.34
C ALA A 239 16.70 13.56 -24.60
N PRO A 240 17.73 13.05 -25.28
CA PRO A 240 18.60 11.99 -24.75
C PRO A 240 19.40 12.41 -23.51
N ASP A 241 19.63 13.71 -23.32
CA ASP A 241 20.45 14.24 -22.22
C ASP A 241 19.64 14.89 -21.09
N ASP A 242 18.33 14.99 -21.21
CA ASP A 242 17.50 15.71 -20.25
C ASP A 242 17.08 14.87 -19.05
N PHE A 243 16.99 13.54 -19.21
CA PHE A 243 16.42 12.65 -18.20
C PHE A 243 17.35 11.51 -17.81
N HIS A 244 17.24 11.09 -16.57
CA HIS A 244 17.82 9.88 -16.03
C HIS A 244 16.78 9.13 -15.19
N LEU A 245 16.66 7.81 -15.34
CA LEU A 245 15.72 6.98 -14.61
C LEU A 245 16.44 6.13 -13.55
N LEU A 246 16.11 6.33 -12.29
CA LEU A 246 16.49 5.45 -11.19
C LEU A 246 15.33 4.50 -10.88
N VAL A 247 15.57 3.20 -10.99
CA VAL A 247 14.62 2.14 -10.68
C VAL A 247 15.07 1.39 -9.44
N ILE A 248 14.22 1.35 -8.41
CA ILE A 248 14.48 0.59 -7.17
C ILE A 248 13.43 -0.51 -7.04
N GLY A 249 13.85 -1.75 -7.23
CA GLY A 249 12.99 -2.92 -7.12
C GLY A 249 13.41 -4.08 -8.01
N ASP A 250 12.75 -5.22 -7.82
CA ASP A 250 12.95 -6.43 -8.61
C ASP A 250 11.60 -7.13 -8.85
N GLY A 251 11.54 -8.06 -9.80
CA GLY A 251 10.31 -8.80 -10.06
C GLY A 251 10.28 -9.51 -11.41
N PRO A 252 9.10 -10.08 -11.77
CA PRO A 252 8.96 -10.86 -13.01
C PRO A 252 9.25 -10.10 -14.32
N GLU A 253 9.13 -8.76 -14.30
CA GLU A 253 9.41 -7.91 -15.48
C GLU A 253 10.86 -7.35 -15.50
N ARG A 254 11.76 -8.00 -14.76
CA ARG A 254 13.18 -7.64 -14.72
C ARG A 254 13.83 -7.61 -16.11
N SER A 255 13.55 -8.60 -16.95
CA SER A 255 14.11 -8.67 -18.31
C SER A 255 13.79 -7.42 -19.16
N GLU A 256 12.60 -6.84 -18.98
CA GLU A 256 12.19 -5.62 -19.68
C GLU A 256 13.06 -4.41 -19.27
N LEU A 257 13.45 -4.35 -17.99
CA LEU A 257 14.37 -3.31 -17.50
C LEU A 257 15.79 -3.54 -18.02
N GLU A 258 16.27 -4.78 -18.05
CA GLU A 258 17.57 -5.14 -18.62
C GLU A 258 17.63 -4.77 -20.12
N ASP A 259 16.56 -5.03 -20.87
CA ASP A 259 16.44 -4.62 -22.28
C ASP A 259 16.40 -3.09 -22.45
N LEU A 260 15.78 -2.36 -21.51
CA LEU A 260 15.80 -0.89 -21.51
C LEU A 260 17.23 -0.38 -21.24
N GLN A 261 17.95 -0.92 -20.25
CA GLN A 261 19.33 -0.52 -19.93
C GLN A 261 20.30 -0.77 -21.11
N ALA A 262 20.09 -1.85 -21.87
CA ALA A 262 20.90 -2.14 -23.04
C ALA A 262 20.75 -1.10 -24.16
N ARG A 263 19.61 -0.42 -24.22
CA ARG A 263 19.28 0.60 -25.25
C ARG A 263 19.48 2.02 -24.76
N CYS A 264 19.27 2.26 -23.45
CA CYS A 264 19.29 3.58 -22.84
C CYS A 264 20.32 3.60 -21.70
N PRO A 265 21.48 4.28 -21.87
CA PRO A 265 22.51 4.35 -20.83
C PRO A 265 22.09 5.21 -19.63
N ASN A 266 20.97 5.93 -19.74
CA ASN A 266 20.44 6.84 -18.71
C ASN A 266 19.54 6.12 -17.70
N VAL A 267 19.78 4.84 -17.42
CA VAL A 267 18.97 4.03 -16.49
C VAL A 267 19.88 3.39 -15.46
N THR A 268 19.68 3.75 -14.20
CA THR A 268 20.32 3.09 -13.04
C THR A 268 19.31 2.17 -12.37
N TRP A 269 19.72 0.95 -12.06
CA TRP A 269 18.88 -0.05 -11.41
C TRP A 269 19.49 -0.54 -10.10
N MET A 270 18.67 -0.46 -9.02
CA MET A 270 18.95 -1.02 -7.69
C MET A 270 17.90 -2.11 -7.40
N ARG A 271 18.34 -3.32 -7.12
CA ARG A 271 17.41 -4.44 -6.94
C ARG A 271 16.53 -4.31 -5.70
N TYR A 272 17.08 -3.72 -4.63
CA TYR A 272 16.36 -3.69 -3.35
C TYR A 272 16.91 -2.60 -2.43
N CYS A 273 16.00 -1.93 -1.72
CA CYS A 273 16.31 -1.05 -0.62
C CYS A 273 15.45 -1.47 0.58
N THR A 274 16.06 -1.93 1.66
CA THR A 274 15.37 -2.39 2.88
C THR A 274 15.26 -1.30 3.93
N ASP A 275 16.20 -0.38 3.94
CA ASP A 275 16.26 0.70 4.92
C ASP A 275 15.38 1.86 4.47
N SER A 276 14.49 2.31 5.37
CA SER A 276 13.57 3.41 5.08
C SER A 276 14.29 4.76 5.03
N SER A 277 15.40 4.91 5.75
CA SER A 277 16.19 6.15 5.75
C SER A 277 16.94 6.30 4.43
N ASP A 278 17.53 5.22 3.91
CA ASP A 278 18.13 5.22 2.58
C ASP A 278 17.09 5.48 1.50
N LEU A 279 15.92 4.83 1.62
CA LEU A 279 14.82 5.07 0.68
C LEU A 279 14.36 6.54 0.68
N ALA A 280 14.31 7.17 1.86
CA ALA A 280 14.00 8.59 1.98
C ALA A 280 15.06 9.48 1.29
N ARG A 281 16.34 9.12 1.38
CA ARG A 281 17.43 9.80 0.66
C ARG A 281 17.23 9.71 -0.86
N TYR A 282 16.84 8.54 -1.37
CA TYR A 282 16.59 8.36 -2.81
C TYR A 282 15.35 9.15 -3.28
N TYR A 283 14.30 9.22 -2.49
CA TYR A 283 13.17 10.12 -2.80
C TYR A 283 13.63 11.58 -2.86
N ARG A 284 14.39 12.07 -1.86
CA ARG A 284 14.88 13.46 -1.83
C ARG A 284 15.85 13.78 -2.98
N ALA A 285 16.63 12.79 -3.42
CA ALA A 285 17.54 12.94 -4.56
C ALA A 285 16.83 13.09 -5.90
N ALA A 286 15.60 12.58 -6.03
CA ALA A 286 14.84 12.62 -7.27
C ALA A 286 14.16 13.97 -7.51
N ASP A 287 14.05 14.39 -8.78
CA ASP A 287 13.25 15.55 -9.17
C ASP A 287 11.76 15.20 -9.26
N LEU A 288 11.44 13.98 -9.71
CA LEU A 288 10.07 13.53 -9.94
C LEU A 288 9.94 12.03 -9.68
N PHE A 289 8.92 11.64 -8.96
CA PHE A 289 8.54 10.24 -8.80
C PHE A 289 7.48 9.86 -9.83
N VAL A 290 7.69 8.72 -10.53
CA VAL A 290 6.75 8.24 -11.53
C VAL A 290 6.03 7.00 -11.02
N HIS A 291 4.72 7.06 -10.91
CA HIS A 291 3.86 5.96 -10.49
C HIS A 291 2.98 5.46 -11.66
N PRO A 292 3.42 4.45 -12.42
CA PRO A 292 2.69 3.99 -13.60
C PRO A 292 1.52 3.05 -13.26
N GLY A 293 1.40 2.58 -12.01
CA GLY A 293 0.41 1.59 -11.60
C GLY A 293 -1.01 2.13 -11.56
N THR A 294 -1.93 1.44 -12.24
CA THR A 294 -3.36 1.78 -12.24
C THR A 294 -4.18 0.95 -11.25
N GLN A 295 -3.58 -0.08 -10.64
CA GLN A 295 -4.26 -1.04 -9.77
C GLN A 295 -3.82 -0.95 -8.30
N GLU A 296 -3.27 0.18 -7.91
CA GLU A 296 -2.92 0.45 -6.52
C GLU A 296 -4.16 0.80 -5.69
N THR A 297 -4.26 0.19 -4.52
CA THR A 297 -5.33 0.52 -3.57
C THR A 297 -5.05 1.80 -2.80
N PHE A 298 -3.77 2.12 -2.56
CA PHE A 298 -3.37 3.35 -1.87
C PHE A 298 -2.06 3.98 -2.41
N GLY A 299 -0.98 3.22 -2.65
CA GLY A 299 0.28 3.75 -3.18
C GLY A 299 1.17 4.42 -2.14
N LEU A 300 1.54 3.70 -1.10
CA LEU A 300 2.43 4.21 -0.02
C LEU A 300 3.72 4.83 -0.56
N VAL A 301 4.34 4.23 -1.58
CA VAL A 301 5.59 4.75 -2.18
C VAL A 301 5.42 6.15 -2.79
N ALA A 302 4.24 6.43 -3.38
CA ALA A 302 3.94 7.75 -3.91
C ALA A 302 3.69 8.77 -2.77
N LEU A 303 3.12 8.34 -1.66
CA LEU A 303 2.94 9.19 -0.48
C LEU A 303 4.29 9.47 0.21
N GLU A 304 5.17 8.46 0.31
CA GLU A 304 6.53 8.60 0.85
C GLU A 304 7.36 9.61 0.04
N SER A 305 7.30 9.50 -1.29
CA SER A 305 7.92 10.46 -2.20
C SER A 305 7.45 11.90 -1.93
N GLN A 306 6.14 12.11 -1.86
CA GLN A 306 5.56 13.43 -1.59
C GLN A 306 5.94 13.95 -0.21
N ALA A 307 5.97 13.09 0.81
CA ALA A 307 6.40 13.46 2.15
C ALA A 307 7.86 13.94 2.18
N CYS A 308 8.72 13.34 1.34
CA CYS A 308 10.11 13.77 1.14
C CYS A 308 10.25 15.09 0.34
N GLY A 309 9.18 15.63 -0.20
CA GLY A 309 9.21 16.83 -1.02
C GLY A 309 9.42 16.57 -2.51
N THR A 310 9.30 15.32 -2.96
CA THR A 310 9.42 14.93 -4.37
C THR A 310 8.03 14.76 -4.98
N PRO A 311 7.64 15.59 -5.96
CA PRO A 311 6.33 15.52 -6.58
C PRO A 311 6.16 14.20 -7.37
N VAL A 312 4.90 13.84 -7.60
CA VAL A 312 4.53 12.56 -8.22
C VAL A 312 3.72 12.80 -9.49
N VAL A 313 3.96 12.00 -10.52
CA VAL A 313 3.06 11.82 -11.65
C VAL A 313 2.51 10.39 -11.66
N GLY A 314 1.25 10.24 -12.05
CA GLY A 314 0.55 8.97 -12.13
C GLY A 314 -0.40 8.89 -13.32
N ILE A 315 -1.16 7.80 -13.41
CA ILE A 315 -2.15 7.58 -14.48
C ILE A 315 -3.55 7.74 -13.89
N ARG A 316 -4.41 8.50 -14.59
CA ARG A 316 -5.79 8.75 -14.19
C ARG A 316 -6.62 7.45 -14.19
N GLY A 317 -7.60 7.36 -13.29
CA GLY A 317 -8.49 6.22 -13.17
C GLY A 317 -7.98 5.08 -12.28
N SER A 318 -6.83 5.27 -11.62
CA SER A 318 -6.39 4.38 -10.53
C SER A 318 -7.21 4.62 -9.26
N TYR A 319 -7.15 3.68 -8.30
CA TYR A 319 -7.76 3.89 -6.97
C TYR A 319 -6.98 4.90 -6.10
N MET A 320 -5.93 5.48 -6.65
CA MET A 320 -5.04 6.46 -6.02
C MET A 320 -5.43 7.93 -6.26
N ASP A 321 -6.65 8.20 -6.67
CA ASP A 321 -7.15 9.52 -7.09
C ASP A 321 -6.93 10.66 -6.05
N ARG A 322 -6.51 10.34 -4.83
CA ARG A 322 -6.17 11.30 -3.77
C ARG A 322 -4.69 11.30 -3.35
N ILE A 323 -3.88 10.42 -3.93
CA ILE A 323 -2.47 10.28 -3.53
C ILE A 323 -1.60 11.39 -4.09
N ILE A 324 -1.91 11.91 -5.28
CA ILE A 324 -1.22 13.08 -5.80
C ILE A 324 -1.86 14.32 -5.18
N LEU A 325 -1.24 14.86 -4.14
CA LEU A 325 -1.78 15.88 -3.26
C LEU A 325 -1.58 17.32 -3.81
N HIS A 326 -0.62 17.50 -4.69
CA HIS A 326 -0.14 18.83 -5.07
C HIS A 326 -0.82 19.39 -6.32
N ASP A 327 -1.35 18.55 -7.21
CA ASP A 327 -1.80 19.00 -8.52
C ASP A 327 -2.76 18.03 -9.24
N GLN A 328 -3.67 18.58 -10.06
CA GLN A 328 -4.54 17.81 -10.96
C GLN A 328 -3.88 17.53 -12.32
N GLU A 329 -2.87 18.31 -12.72
CA GLU A 329 -2.15 18.15 -13.99
C GLU A 329 -1.03 17.08 -13.92
N SER A 330 -0.83 16.48 -12.76
CA SER A 330 0.15 15.42 -12.56
C SER A 330 -0.38 14.02 -12.93
N TRP A 331 -1.49 13.96 -13.65
CA TRP A 331 -2.12 12.74 -14.11
C TRP A 331 -2.00 12.58 -15.63
N ALA A 332 -1.44 11.46 -16.10
CA ALA A 332 -1.57 11.03 -17.48
C ALA A 332 -3.03 10.64 -17.74
N GLU A 333 -3.63 11.18 -18.78
CA GLU A 333 -5.05 10.97 -19.09
C GLU A 333 -5.34 9.55 -19.57
N GLU A 334 -4.35 8.91 -20.21
CA GLU A 334 -4.48 7.59 -20.79
C GLU A 334 -3.38 6.65 -20.24
N ASP A 335 -3.71 5.35 -20.16
CA ASP A 335 -2.78 4.27 -19.81
C ASP A 335 -1.91 3.90 -21.03
N THR A 336 -1.16 4.90 -21.55
CA THR A 336 -0.27 4.77 -22.70
C THR A 336 1.11 5.37 -22.43
N PRO A 337 2.19 4.83 -23.02
CA PRO A 337 3.53 5.40 -22.89
C PRO A 337 3.61 6.86 -23.32
N GLU A 338 2.90 7.25 -24.38
CA GLU A 338 2.85 8.60 -24.91
C GLU A 338 2.22 9.59 -23.93
N SER A 339 1.11 9.20 -23.30
CA SER A 339 0.43 10.03 -22.31
C SER A 339 1.30 10.21 -21.07
N LEU A 340 1.94 9.15 -20.58
CA LEU A 340 2.82 9.21 -19.42
C LEU A 340 4.08 10.05 -19.72
N ALA A 341 4.72 9.87 -20.88
CA ALA A 341 5.88 10.65 -21.29
C ALA A 341 5.55 12.14 -21.33
N ARG A 342 4.47 12.53 -22.00
CA ARG A 342 3.99 13.94 -22.07
C ARG A 342 3.71 14.52 -20.69
N THR A 343 3.13 13.74 -19.79
CA THR A 343 2.86 14.18 -18.41
C THR A 343 4.16 14.42 -17.64
N ILE A 344 5.18 13.55 -17.81
CA ILE A 344 6.50 13.74 -17.21
C ILE A 344 7.14 15.03 -17.73
N GLU A 345 7.16 15.26 -19.07
CA GLU A 345 7.68 16.51 -19.68
C GLU A 345 6.98 17.74 -19.13
N THR A 346 5.64 17.71 -19.11
CA THR A 346 4.82 18.81 -18.57
C THR A 346 5.13 19.08 -17.11
N ALA A 347 5.25 18.02 -16.27
CA ALA A 347 5.62 18.19 -14.87
C ALA A 347 7.02 18.77 -14.71
N CYS A 348 8.01 18.30 -15.49
CA CYS A 348 9.39 18.77 -15.43
C CYS A 348 9.59 20.21 -15.95
N SER A 349 8.68 20.74 -16.75
CA SER A 349 8.69 22.16 -17.17
C SER A 349 8.20 23.12 -16.07
N ARG A 350 7.66 22.61 -14.99
CA ARG A 350 7.09 23.38 -13.87
C ARG A 350 8.11 23.57 -12.73
N ASN A 351 7.74 24.35 -11.74
CA ASN A 351 8.54 24.53 -10.52
C ASN A 351 8.38 23.32 -9.59
N LEU A 352 9.16 22.24 -9.83
CA LEU A 352 9.13 21.02 -9.04
C LEU A 352 9.39 21.25 -7.54
N PRO A 353 10.36 22.07 -7.10
CA PRO A 353 10.56 22.38 -5.68
C PRO A 353 9.31 22.94 -5.00
N ARG A 354 8.58 23.84 -5.66
CA ARG A 354 7.33 24.42 -5.13
C ARG A 354 6.22 23.36 -5.04
N LEU A 355 6.10 22.50 -6.04
CA LEU A 355 5.14 21.39 -6.05
C LEU A 355 5.47 20.40 -4.93
N GLY A 356 6.73 20.04 -4.78
CA GLY A 356 7.22 19.14 -3.74
C GLY A 356 6.98 19.68 -2.33
N ALA A 357 7.30 20.94 -2.08
CA ALA A 357 7.06 21.59 -0.79
C ALA A 357 5.55 21.59 -0.42
N ARG A 358 4.67 21.84 -1.41
CA ARG A 358 3.23 21.74 -1.22
C ARG A 358 2.79 20.32 -0.93
N ALA A 359 3.32 19.33 -1.66
CA ALA A 359 3.01 17.92 -1.48
C ALA A 359 3.40 17.44 -0.08
N SER A 360 4.63 17.75 0.35
CA SER A 360 5.14 17.36 1.67
C SER A 360 4.31 17.94 2.81
N ARG A 361 3.97 19.24 2.74
CA ARG A 361 3.10 19.86 3.74
C ARG A 361 1.74 19.17 3.83
N LEU A 362 1.09 18.91 2.69
CA LEU A 362 -0.21 18.23 2.65
C LEU A 362 -0.13 16.76 3.13
N ALA A 363 0.97 16.05 2.82
CA ALA A 363 1.20 14.70 3.32
C ALA A 363 1.31 14.67 4.85
N GLY A 364 2.09 15.59 5.44
CA GLY A 364 2.24 15.70 6.89
C GLY A 364 0.93 16.08 7.59
N GLU A 365 0.21 17.08 7.08
CA GLU A 365 -1.03 17.57 7.67
C GLU A 365 -2.18 16.57 7.63
N ARG A 366 -2.27 15.75 6.56
CA ARG A 366 -3.46 14.92 6.28
C ARG A 366 -3.23 13.42 6.42
N LEU A 367 -2.01 12.95 6.14
CA LEU A 367 -1.68 11.54 5.96
C LEU A 367 -0.47 11.08 6.77
N SER A 368 -0.07 11.81 7.84
CA SER A 368 0.86 11.26 8.83
C SER A 368 0.21 10.10 9.59
N TRP A 369 0.98 9.08 9.98
CA TRP A 369 0.44 7.95 10.73
C TRP A 369 -0.31 8.35 12.00
N PRO A 370 0.15 9.31 12.83
CA PRO A 370 -0.62 9.76 13.99
C PRO A 370 -2.02 10.23 13.60
N ARG A 371 -2.13 11.04 12.55
CA ARG A 371 -3.43 11.55 12.08
C ARG A 371 -4.36 10.44 11.60
N VAL A 372 -3.80 9.46 10.89
CA VAL A 372 -4.55 8.30 10.40
C VAL A 372 -5.05 7.45 11.56
N PHE A 373 -4.21 7.19 12.58
CA PHE A 373 -4.60 6.38 13.73
C PHE A 373 -5.56 7.10 14.67
N GLU A 374 -5.50 8.41 14.81
CA GLU A 374 -6.54 9.21 15.49
C GLU A 374 -7.92 8.95 14.86
N CYS A 375 -8.01 9.06 13.53
CA CYS A 375 -9.26 8.79 12.81
C CYS A 375 -9.70 7.32 12.94
N LEU A 376 -8.78 6.38 12.83
CA LEU A 376 -9.06 4.94 12.96
C LEU A 376 -9.62 4.61 14.35
N PHE A 377 -8.98 5.10 15.41
CA PHE A 377 -9.38 4.81 16.78
C PHE A 377 -10.70 5.49 17.16
N ALA A 378 -11.02 6.64 16.56
CA ALA A 378 -12.35 7.23 16.68
C ALA A 378 -13.44 6.33 16.07
N ILE A 379 -13.17 5.70 14.92
CA ILE A 379 -14.09 4.70 14.34
C ILE A 379 -14.21 3.46 15.24
N TYR A 380 -13.12 2.97 15.80
CA TYR A 380 -13.14 1.83 16.72
C TYR A 380 -13.98 2.10 17.97
N GLN A 381 -13.87 3.31 18.52
CA GLN A 381 -14.69 3.74 19.67
C GLN A 381 -16.18 3.80 19.32
N ASP A 382 -16.52 4.42 18.17
CA ASP A 382 -17.91 4.49 17.67
C ASP A 382 -18.49 3.09 17.47
N VAL A 383 -17.77 2.20 16.78
CA VAL A 383 -18.18 0.80 16.56
C VAL A 383 -18.40 0.07 17.88
N SER A 384 -17.47 0.19 18.82
CA SER A 384 -17.57 -0.49 20.13
C SER A 384 -18.74 0.02 20.96
N LEU A 385 -19.01 1.33 20.93
CA LEU A 385 -20.15 1.94 21.63
C LEU A 385 -21.48 1.51 21.03
N ASN A 386 -21.60 1.51 19.71
CA ASN A 386 -22.82 1.11 19.00
C ASN A 386 -23.11 -0.39 19.18
N TYR A 387 -22.07 -1.24 19.14
CA TYR A 387 -22.20 -2.67 19.38
C TYR A 387 -22.73 -2.99 20.80
N LYS A 388 -22.28 -2.24 21.83
CA LYS A 388 -22.78 -2.39 23.21
C LYS A 388 -24.22 -1.92 23.38
N LYS A 389 -24.70 -0.95 22.60
CA LYS A 389 -26.09 -0.44 22.66
C LYS A 389 -27.11 -1.36 21.98
N GLN A 390 -26.68 -2.16 21.02
CA GLN A 390 -27.55 -3.08 20.26
C GLN A 390 -27.81 -4.41 20.99
N ARG A 391 -27.14 -4.64 22.10
CA ARG A 391 -27.25 -5.84 22.95
C ARG A 391 -27.72 -5.52 24.36
#